data_f49a128055d50c585c4b20bc22125f80
#
_entry.id   f49a128055d50c585c4b20bc22125f80
#
_cell.length_a   1.000
_cell.length_b   1.000
_cell.length_c   1.000
_cell.angle_alpha   90.00
_cell.angle_beta   90.00
_cell.angle_gamma   90.00
#
_symmetry.space_group_name_H-M   'P 1'
#
loop_
_entity.id
_entity.type
_entity.pdbx_description
1 polymer ?
#
loop_
_entity_poly.entity_id
_entity_poly.type
_entity_poly.pdbx_seq_one_letter_code
_entity_poly.pdbx_strand_id
1 'polypeptide(L)'
;MAAPAPERPRRRPSLGRIVAACAVIAAALHTLAVLWTWWAWSPGARGSWLVWLDLPVSLAYLDRVGSALLPWSLVAGGLQWAATGALLAWAVGRAAKRRRRP
;
A
#
# COMPACT_ATOMS: atom_id res chain seq x y z
N MET A 1 -9.76 -34.61 -38.06
CA MET A 1 -9.92 -33.46 -37.15
C MET A 1 -9.16 -33.74 -35.86
N ALA A 2 -8.22 -32.86 -35.55
CA ALA A 2 -7.54 -32.95 -34.27
C ALA A 2 -8.49 -32.48 -33.17
N ALA A 3 -8.52 -33.20 -32.05
CA ALA A 3 -9.25 -32.72 -30.84
C ALA A 3 -8.65 -31.40 -30.36
N PRO A 4 -9.47 -30.42 -29.93
CA PRO A 4 -8.93 -29.18 -29.37
C PRO A 4 -8.03 -29.49 -28.18
N ALA A 5 -6.88 -28.83 -28.12
CA ALA A 5 -5.99 -28.98 -26.98
C ALA A 5 -6.74 -28.65 -25.67
N PRO A 6 -6.53 -29.46 -24.60
CA PRO A 6 -7.20 -29.16 -23.33
C PRO A 6 -6.82 -27.78 -22.86
N GLU A 7 -7.83 -26.93 -22.59
CA GLU A 7 -7.59 -25.63 -22.01
C GLU A 7 -6.85 -25.81 -20.69
N ARG A 8 -5.66 -25.20 -20.60
CA ARG A 8 -4.92 -25.18 -19.33
C ARG A 8 -5.78 -24.44 -18.31
N PRO A 9 -6.06 -25.04 -17.16
CA PRO A 9 -6.82 -24.36 -16.14
C PRO A 9 -6.11 -23.05 -15.79
N ARG A 10 -6.83 -21.93 -15.88
CA ARG A 10 -6.30 -20.63 -15.43
C ARG A 10 -6.01 -20.75 -13.93
N ARG A 11 -4.74 -20.76 -13.60
CA ARG A 11 -4.33 -20.77 -12.19
C ARG A 11 -4.80 -19.46 -11.56
N ARG A 12 -5.64 -19.56 -10.55
CA ARG A 12 -5.96 -18.42 -9.71
C ARG A 12 -4.69 -17.96 -8.98
N PRO A 13 -4.41 -16.65 -8.92
CA PRO A 13 -3.26 -16.16 -8.17
C PRO A 13 -3.35 -16.61 -6.72
N SER A 14 -2.23 -17.01 -6.14
CA SER A 14 -2.16 -17.37 -4.72
C SER A 14 -2.49 -16.17 -3.84
N LEU A 15 -2.99 -16.40 -2.64
CA LEU A 15 -3.24 -15.35 -1.66
C LEU A 15 -1.98 -14.52 -1.40
N GLY A 16 -0.80 -15.17 -1.35
CA GLY A 16 0.48 -14.48 -1.18
C GLY A 16 0.77 -13.48 -2.30
N ARG A 17 0.46 -13.82 -3.56
CA ARG A 17 0.63 -12.89 -4.69
C ARG A 17 -0.32 -11.71 -4.60
N ILE A 18 -1.57 -11.95 -4.21
CA ILE A 18 -2.58 -10.90 -4.05
C ILE A 18 -2.16 -9.95 -2.93
N VAL A 19 -1.73 -10.48 -1.79
CA VAL A 19 -1.24 -9.69 -0.65
C VAL A 19 -0.04 -8.85 -1.05
N ALA A 20 0.94 -9.44 -1.75
CA ALA A 20 2.12 -8.72 -2.23
C ALA A 20 1.74 -7.61 -3.23
N ALA A 21 0.83 -7.88 -4.16
CA ALA A 21 0.36 -6.89 -5.13
C ALA A 21 -0.35 -5.73 -4.42
N CYS A 22 -1.20 -6.00 -3.44
CA CYS A 22 -1.88 -4.96 -2.66
C CYS A 22 -0.90 -4.13 -1.85
N ALA A 23 0.14 -4.73 -1.29
CA ALA A 23 1.20 -4.02 -0.58
C ALA A 23 1.94 -3.06 -1.51
N VAL A 24 2.32 -3.52 -2.70
CA VAL A 24 3.02 -2.69 -3.70
C VAL A 24 2.12 -1.55 -4.18
N ILE A 25 0.85 -1.83 -4.46
CA ILE A 25 -0.11 -0.81 -4.90
C ILE A 25 -0.30 0.24 -3.81
N ALA A 26 -0.48 -0.17 -2.56
CA ALA A 26 -0.63 0.74 -1.44
C ALA A 26 0.60 1.63 -1.26
N ALA A 27 1.80 1.06 -1.34
CA ALA A 27 3.05 1.82 -1.25
C ALA A 27 3.20 2.79 -2.43
N ALA A 28 2.84 2.38 -3.65
CA ALA A 28 2.88 3.23 -4.82
C ALA A 28 1.90 4.40 -4.72
N LEU A 29 0.68 4.16 -4.27
CA LEU A 29 -0.33 5.21 -4.04
C LEU A 29 0.13 6.19 -2.98
N HIS A 30 0.72 5.71 -1.89
CA HIS A 30 1.29 6.56 -0.85
C HIS A 30 2.41 7.44 -1.42
N THR A 31 3.34 6.85 -2.18
CA THR A 31 4.45 7.57 -2.79
C THR A 31 3.94 8.66 -3.73
N LEU A 32 2.96 8.35 -4.58
CA LEU A 32 2.35 9.33 -5.47
C LEU A 32 1.66 10.45 -4.69
N ALA A 33 0.93 10.11 -3.63
CA ALA A 33 0.26 11.10 -2.78
C ALA A 33 1.25 12.03 -2.09
N VAL A 34 2.36 11.49 -1.57
CA VAL A 34 3.41 12.28 -0.92
C VAL A 34 4.09 13.22 -1.92
N LEU A 35 4.47 12.71 -3.08
CA LEU A 35 5.13 13.51 -4.11
C LEU A 35 4.20 14.59 -4.65
N TRP A 36 2.93 14.26 -4.88
CA TRP A 36 1.93 15.22 -5.30
C TRP A 36 1.73 16.32 -4.27
N THR A 37 1.55 15.96 -3.00
CA THR A 37 1.38 16.89 -1.90
C THR A 37 2.60 17.80 -1.74
N TRP A 38 3.78 17.22 -1.82
CA TRP A 38 5.03 17.95 -1.72
C TRP A 38 5.19 18.96 -2.85
N TRP A 39 4.82 18.56 -4.06
CA TRP A 39 4.94 19.41 -5.24
C TRP A 39 3.88 20.50 -5.28
N ALA A 40 2.61 20.15 -4.97
CA ALA A 40 1.46 21.04 -5.17
C ALA A 40 1.18 21.97 -3.99
N TRP A 41 1.68 21.66 -2.81
CA TRP A 41 1.34 22.37 -1.57
C TRP A 41 2.39 23.40 -1.20
N SER A 42 1.99 24.43 -0.40
CA SER A 42 2.94 25.40 0.16
C SER A 42 3.88 24.75 1.19
N PRO A 43 5.10 25.27 1.38
CA PRO A 43 6.05 24.68 2.35
C PRO A 43 5.48 24.53 3.78
N GLY A 44 4.68 25.49 4.25
CA GLY A 44 4.10 25.41 5.58
C GLY A 44 3.01 24.35 5.74
N ALA A 45 2.27 24.07 4.67
CA ALA A 45 1.22 23.06 4.68
C ALA A 45 1.76 21.64 4.47
N ARG A 46 2.89 21.51 3.81
CA ARG A 46 3.49 20.20 3.46
C ARG A 46 3.74 19.33 4.69
N GLY A 47 4.36 19.88 5.72
CA GLY A 47 4.67 19.12 6.93
C GLY A 47 3.42 18.61 7.63
N SER A 48 2.44 19.48 7.85
CA SER A 48 1.19 19.14 8.54
C SER A 48 0.42 18.04 7.81
N TRP A 49 0.29 18.17 6.50
CA TRP A 49 -0.45 17.20 5.70
C TRP A 49 0.22 15.82 5.69
N LEU A 50 1.54 15.78 5.53
CA LEU A 50 2.30 14.52 5.55
C LEU A 50 2.18 13.81 6.89
N VAL A 51 2.19 14.56 8.00
CA VAL A 51 2.01 13.99 9.34
C VAL A 51 0.66 13.29 9.46
N TRP A 52 -0.42 13.91 8.98
CA TRP A 52 -1.74 13.29 8.99
C TRP A 52 -1.82 12.06 8.09
N LEU A 53 -1.23 12.13 6.90
CA LEU A 53 -1.23 11.02 5.95
C LEU A 53 -0.52 9.78 6.50
N ASP A 54 0.52 9.97 7.29
CA ASP A 54 1.38 8.91 7.78
C ASP A 54 1.10 8.50 9.24
N LEU A 55 0.00 8.92 9.84
CA LEU A 55 -0.36 8.49 11.19
C LEU A 55 -0.61 6.97 11.22
N PRO A 56 -0.18 6.24 12.27
CA PRO A 56 0.53 6.69 13.46
C PRO A 56 2.06 6.76 13.33
N VAL A 57 2.64 6.27 12.25
CA VAL A 57 4.10 6.19 12.06
C VAL A 57 4.75 7.58 12.09
N SER A 58 4.02 8.61 11.67
CA SER A 58 4.49 10.00 11.70
C SER A 58 4.90 10.47 13.10
N LEU A 59 4.36 9.87 14.15
CA LEU A 59 4.75 10.20 15.53
C LEU A 59 6.24 9.94 15.79
N ALA A 60 6.85 9.03 15.03
CA ALA A 60 8.28 8.72 15.17
C ALA A 60 9.19 9.81 14.56
N TYR A 61 8.67 10.65 13.66
CA TYR A 61 9.46 11.69 13.02
C TYR A 61 8.87 13.09 13.11
N LEU A 62 7.98 13.33 14.08
CA LEU A 62 7.39 14.65 14.34
C LEU A 62 8.41 15.75 14.62
N ASP A 63 9.57 15.39 15.16
CA ASP A 63 10.68 16.30 15.45
C ASP A 63 11.45 16.71 14.20
N ARG A 64 11.21 16.06 13.07
CA ARG A 64 11.85 16.38 11.79
C ARG A 64 11.07 17.49 11.09
N VAL A 65 11.80 18.46 10.59
CA VAL A 65 11.20 19.64 9.93
C VAL A 65 11.83 19.88 8.56
N GLY A 66 11.09 20.59 7.71
CA GLY A 66 11.58 20.97 6.39
C GLY A 66 11.77 19.81 5.43
N SER A 67 12.83 19.83 4.64
CA SER A 67 13.12 18.82 3.64
C SER A 67 13.40 17.44 4.20
N ALA A 68 13.76 17.34 5.49
CA ALA A 68 13.98 16.06 6.15
C ALA A 68 12.71 15.21 6.27
N LEU A 69 11.53 15.85 6.28
CA LEU A 69 10.25 15.12 6.32
C LEU A 69 10.01 14.25 5.09
N LEU A 70 10.46 14.70 3.92
CA LEU A 70 10.18 13.99 2.67
C LEU A 70 10.74 12.55 2.66
N PRO A 71 12.05 12.32 2.90
CA PRO A 71 12.56 10.95 2.91
C PRO A 71 11.96 10.10 4.04
N TRP A 72 11.72 10.67 5.21
CA TRP A 72 11.06 9.96 6.31
C TRP A 72 9.64 9.54 5.95
N SER A 73 8.86 10.44 5.36
CA SER A 73 7.50 10.14 4.91
C SER A 73 7.49 9.07 3.83
N LEU A 74 8.39 9.15 2.84
CA LEU A 74 8.46 8.17 1.77
C LEU A 74 8.79 6.77 2.28
N VAL A 75 9.76 6.64 3.17
CA VAL A 75 10.19 5.32 3.66
C VAL A 75 9.24 4.80 4.73
N ALA A 76 9.09 5.52 5.83
CA ALA A 76 8.30 5.06 6.97
C ALA A 76 6.81 4.98 6.63
N GLY A 77 6.27 6.01 6.00
CA GLY A 77 4.87 6.01 5.58
C GLY A 77 4.60 4.98 4.48
N GLY A 78 5.51 4.83 3.55
CA GLY A 78 5.41 3.80 2.50
C GLY A 78 5.36 2.39 3.06
N LEU A 79 6.21 2.09 4.04
CA LEU A 79 6.19 0.80 4.74
C LEU A 79 4.89 0.59 5.51
N GLN A 80 4.40 1.62 6.19
CA GLN A 80 3.11 1.56 6.90
C GLN A 80 1.96 1.27 5.95
N TRP A 81 1.89 1.96 4.81
CA TRP A 81 0.84 1.75 3.82
C TRP A 81 0.93 0.37 3.17
N ALA A 82 2.14 -0.09 2.87
CA ALA A 82 2.35 -1.44 2.36
C ALA A 82 1.88 -2.50 3.35
N ALA A 83 2.24 -2.38 4.63
CA ALA A 83 1.79 -3.28 5.68
C ALA A 83 0.26 -3.27 5.84
N THR A 84 -0.36 -2.09 5.81
CA THR A 84 -1.80 -1.94 5.90
C THR A 84 -2.50 -2.59 4.71
N GLY A 85 -2.03 -2.35 3.49
CA GLY A 85 -2.56 -2.97 2.28
C GLY A 85 -2.45 -4.50 2.32
N ALA A 86 -1.30 -5.01 2.76
CA ALA A 86 -1.06 -6.45 2.91
C ALA A 86 -2.01 -7.08 3.95
N LEU A 87 -2.16 -6.45 5.11
CA LEU A 87 -3.05 -6.94 6.17
C LEU A 87 -4.51 -6.95 5.74
N LEU A 88 -4.97 -5.89 5.08
CA LEU A 88 -6.34 -5.81 4.57
C LEU A 88 -6.62 -6.90 3.53
N ALA A 89 -5.71 -7.09 2.59
CA ALA A 89 -5.83 -8.10 1.55
C ALA A 89 -5.86 -9.51 2.16
N TRP A 90 -5.00 -9.77 3.13
CA TRP A 90 -4.95 -11.04 3.83
C TRP A 90 -6.23 -11.31 4.61
N ALA A 91 -6.72 -10.32 5.35
CA ALA A 91 -7.96 -10.45 6.13
C ALA A 91 -9.18 -10.71 5.23
N VAL A 92 -9.30 -9.94 4.14
CA VAL A 92 -10.39 -10.12 3.16
C VAL A 92 -10.30 -11.49 2.50
N GLY A 93 -9.11 -11.92 2.10
CA GLY A 93 -8.90 -13.23 1.48
C GLY A 93 -9.25 -14.37 2.43
N ARG A 94 -8.89 -14.24 3.69
CA ARG A 94 -9.24 -15.23 4.71
C ARG A 94 -10.75 -15.29 5.00
N ALA A 95 -11.39 -14.16 5.09
CA ALA A 95 -12.84 -14.07 5.28
C ALA A 95 -13.58 -14.70 4.08
N ALA A 96 -13.14 -14.44 2.86
CA ALA A 96 -13.72 -15.04 1.67
C ALA A 96 -13.59 -16.56 1.65
N LYS A 97 -12.44 -17.10 2.06
CA LYS A 97 -12.26 -18.57 2.19
C LYS A 97 -13.20 -19.17 3.23
N ARG A 98 -13.41 -18.51 4.36
CA ARG A 98 -14.34 -18.97 5.40
C ARG A 98 -15.77 -19.02 4.91
N ARG A 99 -16.20 -18.04 4.13
CA ARG A 99 -17.54 -17.97 3.56
C ARG A 99 -17.82 -19.06 2.52
N ARG A 100 -16.79 -19.59 1.87
CA ARG A 100 -16.90 -20.65 0.85
C ARG A 100 -16.93 -22.05 1.43
N ARG A 101 -16.67 -22.25 2.71
CA ARG A 101 -16.77 -23.53 3.37
C ARG A 101 -18.24 -23.86 3.65
N PRO A 102 -18.74 -25.04 3.23
CA PRO A 102 -20.11 -25.48 3.54
C PRO A 102 -20.31 -25.73 5.03
#